data_6564e236f1359b60a2a7394f20b3ce3b
#
_entry.id   6564e236f1359b60a2a7394f20b3ce3b
#
_cell.length_a   1.000
_cell.length_b   1.000
_cell.length_c   1.000
_cell.angle_alpha   90.00
_cell.angle_beta   90.00
_cell.angle_gamma   90.00
#
_symmetry.space_group_name_H-M   'P 1'
#
loop_
_entity.id
_entity.type
_entity.pdbx_description
1 polymer ?
#
loop_
_entity_poly.entity_id
_entity_poly.type
_entity_poly.pdbx_seq_one_letter_code
_entity_poly.pdbx_strand_id
1 'polypeptide(L)'
;MLRDMFGYDTISMIDIALYGQFSENNYNGVNCGIMDQFAIAMGKKDCAIFLDTSDLKYEYAPVKLEGARIVISCSNKKRGLGDSKYNERRSECETALAEIQKVKDIKSLGELTEEEFEAVKDAIKDPVRQKRAKHAVYENQRTVQAVAALKANDIAKFGELMNASHVSLRDDYEVTGIELDTLVEEAWNCPGVIGSRMTGAGFGGCTISLVRTDDVDNFIKKVGRSYRSEERRVGKECRSRWSPYH
;
A
#
# COMPACT_ATOMS: atom_id res chain seq x y z
N MET A 1 -1.24 1.06 -26.45
CA MET A 1 -2.25 1.00 -27.52
C MET A 1 -2.26 2.28 -28.37
N LEU A 2 -2.74 3.46 -27.89
CA LEU A 2 -2.74 4.68 -28.72
C LEU A 2 -1.34 5.09 -29.22
N ARG A 3 -0.32 5.01 -28.36
CA ARG A 3 1.06 5.23 -28.72
C ARG A 3 1.48 4.39 -29.94
N ASP A 4 1.21 3.11 -29.87
CA ASP A 4 1.63 2.16 -30.91
C ASP A 4 0.76 2.28 -32.19
N MET A 5 -0.54 2.61 -32.02
CA MET A 5 -1.46 2.83 -33.15
C MET A 5 -1.12 4.09 -33.96
N PHE A 6 -0.62 5.13 -33.29
CA PHE A 6 -0.35 6.43 -33.93
C PHE A 6 1.14 6.73 -34.09
N GLY A 7 2.02 5.79 -33.76
CA GLY A 7 3.46 5.92 -33.94
C GLY A 7 4.10 6.99 -33.05
N TYR A 8 3.59 7.19 -31.82
CA TYR A 8 4.16 8.14 -30.85
C TYR A 8 5.35 7.52 -30.12
N ASP A 9 6.38 7.11 -30.85
CA ASP A 9 7.54 6.39 -30.32
C ASP A 9 8.42 7.22 -29.37
N THR A 10 8.28 8.54 -29.41
CA THR A 10 8.99 9.45 -28.48
C THR A 10 8.38 9.49 -27.08
N ILE A 11 7.16 9.01 -26.89
CA ILE A 11 6.51 8.94 -25.57
C ILE A 11 6.97 7.69 -24.85
N SER A 12 7.69 7.86 -23.76
CA SER A 12 8.13 6.73 -22.91
C SER A 12 6.97 6.15 -22.07
N MET A 13 7.16 4.97 -21.50
CA MET A 13 6.18 4.39 -20.56
C MET A 13 6.12 5.19 -19.25
N ILE A 14 7.20 5.85 -18.86
CA ILE A 14 7.21 6.77 -17.71
C ILE A 14 6.34 8.00 -18.01
N ASP A 15 6.42 8.56 -19.22
CA ASP A 15 5.56 9.68 -19.63
C ASP A 15 4.08 9.28 -19.58
N ILE A 16 3.75 8.05 -19.98
CA ILE A 16 2.37 7.53 -19.91
C ILE A 16 1.90 7.45 -18.44
N ALA A 17 2.76 7.02 -17.52
CA ALA A 17 2.43 7.00 -16.09
C ALA A 17 2.21 8.43 -15.55
N LEU A 18 3.06 9.39 -15.94
CA LEU A 18 2.93 10.80 -15.57
C LEU A 18 1.65 11.43 -16.14
N TYR A 19 1.30 11.14 -17.38
CA TYR A 19 0.03 11.61 -17.96
C TYR A 19 -1.19 11.03 -17.23
N GLY A 20 -1.13 9.76 -16.83
CA GLY A 20 -2.18 9.14 -16.03
C GLY A 20 -2.33 9.82 -14.66
N GLN A 21 -1.24 10.08 -13.96
CA GLN A 21 -1.25 10.83 -12.70
C GLN A 21 -1.78 12.26 -12.88
N PHE A 22 -1.33 12.96 -13.93
CA PHE A 22 -1.81 14.29 -14.26
C PHE A 22 -3.33 14.32 -14.47
N SER A 23 -3.87 13.32 -15.17
CA SER A 23 -5.32 13.18 -15.36
C SER A 23 -6.06 13.03 -14.04
N GLU A 24 -5.62 12.15 -13.14
CA GLU A 24 -6.24 11.97 -11.82
C GLU A 24 -6.19 13.26 -11.00
N ASN A 25 -5.04 13.92 -10.96
CA ASN A 25 -4.84 15.10 -10.12
C ASN A 25 -5.60 16.33 -10.63
N ASN A 26 -5.65 16.54 -11.96
CA ASN A 26 -6.18 17.78 -12.54
C ASN A 26 -7.62 17.69 -12.99
N TYR A 27 -8.10 16.50 -13.43
CA TYR A 27 -9.47 16.33 -13.90
C TYR A 27 -10.37 15.67 -12.86
N ASN A 28 -9.86 14.70 -12.09
CA ASN A 28 -10.63 14.01 -11.06
C ASN A 28 -10.47 14.66 -9.68
N GLY A 29 -9.52 15.58 -9.48
CA GLY A 29 -9.30 16.28 -8.23
C GLY A 29 -8.73 15.42 -7.09
N VAL A 30 -8.22 14.23 -7.42
CA VAL A 30 -7.59 13.32 -6.46
C VAL A 30 -6.08 13.57 -6.45
N ASN A 31 -5.55 14.14 -5.37
CA ASN A 31 -4.13 14.44 -5.24
C ASN A 31 -3.29 13.16 -5.00
N CYS A 32 -3.43 12.16 -5.89
CA CYS A 32 -2.80 10.85 -5.75
C CYS A 32 -1.30 10.85 -6.10
N GLY A 33 -0.58 9.84 -5.55
CA GLY A 33 0.76 9.49 -6.01
C GLY A 33 0.74 8.77 -7.36
N ILE A 34 1.93 8.39 -7.86
CA ILE A 34 2.12 7.78 -9.19
C ILE A 34 2.04 6.24 -9.17
N MET A 35 1.86 5.61 -8.01
CA MET A 35 2.04 4.17 -7.81
C MET A 35 1.26 3.31 -8.82
N ASP A 36 -0.05 3.54 -8.94
CA ASP A 36 -0.91 2.71 -9.79
C ASP A 36 -0.59 2.88 -11.28
N GLN A 37 -0.40 4.12 -11.71
CA GLN A 37 -0.06 4.45 -13.09
C GLN A 37 1.31 3.89 -13.48
N PHE A 38 2.29 4.00 -12.57
CA PHE A 38 3.63 3.48 -12.79
C PHE A 38 3.64 1.95 -12.81
N ALA A 39 2.92 1.30 -11.90
CA ALA A 39 2.82 -0.15 -11.84
C ALA A 39 2.21 -0.74 -13.12
N ILE A 40 1.18 -0.10 -13.67
CA ILE A 40 0.54 -0.54 -14.93
C ILE A 40 1.46 -0.29 -16.12
N ALA A 41 2.14 0.85 -16.17
CA ALA A 41 3.01 1.21 -17.29
C ALA A 41 4.31 0.37 -17.32
N MET A 42 4.90 0.09 -16.15
CA MET A 42 6.23 -0.48 -16.01
C MET A 42 6.22 -1.91 -15.48
N GLY A 43 5.04 -2.51 -15.25
CA GLY A 43 4.92 -3.87 -14.70
C GLY A 43 5.68 -4.91 -15.53
N LYS A 44 6.40 -5.81 -14.85
CA LYS A 44 7.13 -6.91 -15.43
C LYS A 44 6.78 -8.20 -14.72
N LYS A 45 6.60 -9.28 -15.51
CA LYS A 45 6.27 -10.61 -14.96
C LYS A 45 7.29 -11.05 -13.91
N ASP A 46 6.78 -11.59 -12.81
CA ASP A 46 7.55 -12.14 -11.70
C ASP A 46 8.52 -11.13 -11.04
N CYS A 47 8.19 -9.84 -11.12
CA CYS A 47 8.97 -8.77 -10.52
C CYS A 47 8.08 -7.81 -9.73
N ALA A 48 8.60 -7.32 -8.60
CA ALA A 48 8.14 -6.11 -7.96
C ALA A 48 8.95 -4.91 -8.47
N ILE A 49 8.35 -3.74 -8.48
CA ILE A 49 9.00 -2.49 -8.82
C ILE A 49 9.34 -1.76 -7.52
N PHE A 50 10.61 -1.45 -7.32
CA PHE A 50 11.04 -0.50 -6.32
C PHE A 50 11.25 0.84 -7.00
N LEU A 51 10.41 1.82 -6.64
CA LEU A 51 10.38 3.14 -7.26
C LEU A 51 10.73 4.21 -6.24
N ASP A 52 11.75 5.00 -6.54
CA ASP A 52 11.95 6.28 -5.86
C ASP A 52 11.05 7.33 -6.50
N THR A 53 10.06 7.80 -5.75
CA THR A 53 9.07 8.76 -6.25
C THR A 53 9.60 10.19 -6.34
N SER A 54 10.81 10.47 -5.83
CA SER A 54 11.44 11.79 -5.87
C SER A 54 12.06 12.09 -7.24
N ASP A 55 12.64 11.07 -7.90
CA ASP A 55 13.34 11.22 -9.18
C ASP A 55 12.93 10.18 -10.25
N LEU A 56 11.95 9.34 -9.91
CA LEU A 56 11.41 8.25 -10.75
C LEU A 56 12.44 7.18 -11.14
N LYS A 57 13.55 7.09 -10.40
CA LYS A 57 14.43 5.95 -10.54
C LYS A 57 13.79 4.70 -9.99
N TYR A 58 13.93 3.60 -10.70
CA TYR A 58 13.33 2.35 -10.30
C TYR A 58 14.24 1.16 -10.58
N GLU A 59 14.00 0.10 -9.84
CA GLU A 59 14.60 -1.21 -10.09
C GLU A 59 13.57 -2.32 -9.97
N TYR A 60 13.86 -3.46 -10.61
CA TYR A 60 13.03 -4.66 -10.47
C TYR A 60 13.63 -5.59 -9.42
N ALA A 61 12.83 -5.94 -8.43
CA ALA A 61 13.15 -6.99 -7.48
C ALA A 61 12.44 -8.29 -7.90
N PRO A 62 13.13 -9.44 -7.95
CA PRO A 62 12.49 -10.71 -8.32
C PRO A 62 11.49 -11.14 -7.25
N VAL A 63 10.31 -11.58 -7.67
CA VAL A 63 9.27 -12.15 -6.79
C VAL A 63 9.19 -13.65 -7.06
N LYS A 64 9.96 -14.42 -6.29
CA LYS A 64 9.97 -15.89 -6.37
C LYS A 64 9.09 -16.46 -5.26
N LEU A 65 7.86 -16.81 -5.60
CA LEU A 65 6.88 -17.34 -4.66
C LEU A 65 6.83 -18.88 -4.70
N GLU A 66 7.99 -19.53 -4.50
CA GLU A 66 8.05 -20.98 -4.43
C GLU A 66 7.25 -21.50 -3.23
N GLY A 67 6.20 -22.28 -3.47
CA GLY A 67 5.32 -22.79 -2.42
C GLY A 67 4.40 -21.76 -1.78
N ALA A 68 4.27 -20.56 -2.32
CA ALA A 68 3.36 -19.53 -1.85
C ALA A 68 2.56 -18.87 -2.99
N ARG A 69 1.46 -18.21 -2.64
CA ARG A 69 0.60 -17.45 -3.55
C ARG A 69 0.21 -16.12 -2.93
N ILE A 70 0.04 -15.12 -3.78
CA ILE A 70 -0.63 -13.87 -3.39
C ILE A 70 -2.13 -14.07 -3.53
N VAL A 71 -2.86 -13.83 -2.46
CA VAL A 71 -4.33 -13.85 -2.44
C VAL A 71 -4.82 -12.43 -2.19
N ILE A 72 -5.69 -11.94 -3.07
CA ILE A 72 -6.31 -10.63 -2.95
C ILE A 72 -7.72 -10.82 -2.39
N SER A 73 -8.03 -10.15 -1.27
CA SER A 73 -9.35 -10.17 -0.65
C SER A 73 -9.98 -8.78 -0.73
N CYS A 74 -11.14 -8.68 -1.38
CA CYS A 74 -11.86 -7.42 -1.51
C CYS A 74 -12.84 -7.24 -0.34
N SER A 75 -12.80 -6.08 0.31
CA SER A 75 -13.72 -5.75 1.39
C SER A 75 -15.16 -5.47 0.91
N ASN A 76 -15.39 -5.31 -0.38
CA ASN A 76 -16.65 -4.89 -0.99
C ASN A 76 -17.22 -3.56 -0.43
N LYS A 77 -16.45 -2.86 0.38
CA LYS A 77 -16.82 -1.52 0.86
C LYS A 77 -16.69 -0.53 -0.28
N LYS A 78 -17.81 0.10 -0.65
CA LYS A 78 -17.78 1.21 -1.62
C LYS A 78 -17.00 2.38 -1.01
N ARG A 79 -16.02 2.91 -1.73
CA ARG A 79 -15.33 4.15 -1.37
C ARG A 79 -16.32 5.30 -1.52
N GLY A 80 -16.74 5.90 -0.41
CA GLY A 80 -17.69 7.02 -0.42
C GLY A 80 -17.00 8.38 -0.35
N LEU A 81 -16.29 8.66 0.70
CA LEU A 81 -15.59 9.94 0.94
C LEU A 81 -14.05 9.77 0.93
N GLY A 82 -13.55 8.74 0.23
CA GLY A 82 -12.14 8.37 0.23
C GLY A 82 -11.22 9.51 -0.25
N ASP A 83 -11.65 10.23 -1.26
CA ASP A 83 -10.83 11.28 -1.87
C ASP A 83 -10.55 12.44 -0.91
N SER A 84 -11.55 12.86 -0.13
CA SER A 84 -11.37 13.92 0.88
C SER A 84 -10.43 13.48 2.00
N LYS A 85 -10.57 12.24 2.50
CA LYS A 85 -9.69 11.70 3.55
C LYS A 85 -8.27 11.43 3.04
N TYR A 86 -8.13 11.02 1.80
CA TYR A 86 -6.81 10.87 1.19
C TYR A 86 -6.08 12.21 1.14
N ASN A 87 -6.76 13.25 0.65
CA ASN A 87 -6.20 14.60 0.60
C ASN A 87 -5.88 15.15 2.01
N GLU A 88 -6.71 14.83 3.01
CA GLU A 88 -6.45 15.16 4.42
C GLU A 88 -5.13 14.53 4.91
N ARG A 89 -4.92 13.22 4.70
CA ARG A 89 -3.69 12.53 5.10
C ARG A 89 -2.46 13.13 4.43
N ARG A 90 -2.56 13.48 3.16
CA ARG A 90 -1.49 14.15 2.44
C ARG A 90 -1.16 15.51 3.05
N SER A 91 -2.18 16.34 3.31
CA SER A 91 -2.01 17.65 3.94
C SER A 91 -1.40 17.56 5.35
N GLU A 92 -1.78 16.54 6.14
CA GLU A 92 -1.17 16.26 7.44
C GLU A 92 0.34 15.98 7.33
N CYS A 93 0.75 15.15 6.34
CA CYS A 93 2.16 14.85 6.08
C CYS A 93 2.94 16.07 5.56
N GLU A 94 2.36 16.86 4.65
CA GLU A 94 2.98 18.07 4.11
C GLU A 94 3.18 19.14 5.22
N THR A 95 2.21 19.27 6.11
CA THR A 95 2.32 20.16 7.27
C THR A 95 3.40 19.69 8.24
N ALA A 96 3.46 18.39 8.53
CA ALA A 96 4.50 17.80 9.37
C ALA A 96 5.89 18.02 8.77
N LEU A 97 6.05 17.83 7.46
CA LEU A 97 7.29 18.12 6.74
C LEU A 97 7.71 19.58 6.92
N ALA A 98 6.80 20.52 6.71
CA ALA A 98 7.08 21.96 6.87
C ALA A 98 7.46 22.33 8.31
N GLU A 99 6.97 21.60 9.31
CA GLU A 99 7.37 21.78 10.72
C GLU A 99 8.79 21.25 10.96
N ILE A 100 9.15 20.09 10.42
CA ILE A 100 10.52 19.52 10.51
C ILE A 100 11.53 20.39 9.76
N GLN A 101 11.18 20.94 8.61
CA GLN A 101 12.05 21.79 7.80
C GLN A 101 12.55 23.05 8.53
N LYS A 102 11.90 23.43 9.62
CA LYS A 102 12.39 24.54 10.47
C LYS A 102 13.63 24.19 11.30
N VAL A 103 13.89 22.89 11.49
CA VAL A 103 14.99 22.38 12.34
C VAL A 103 15.95 21.47 11.60
N LYS A 104 15.58 20.97 10.42
CA LYS A 104 16.42 20.06 9.61
C LYS A 104 16.19 20.35 8.12
N ASP A 105 17.25 20.49 7.36
CA ASP A 105 17.19 20.70 5.90
C ASP A 105 16.89 19.37 5.20
N ILE A 106 15.64 19.16 4.82
CA ILE A 106 15.15 18.00 4.06
C ILE A 106 14.09 18.44 3.05
N LYS A 107 13.96 17.73 1.96
CA LYS A 107 12.94 17.98 0.93
C LYS A 107 11.70 17.10 1.08
N SER A 108 11.86 15.92 1.69
CA SER A 108 10.78 14.97 1.91
C SER A 108 10.98 14.19 3.21
N LEU A 109 9.90 13.66 3.77
CA LEU A 109 9.97 12.77 4.93
C LEU A 109 10.75 11.47 4.65
N GLY A 110 10.77 11.03 3.38
CA GLY A 110 11.49 9.83 2.97
C GLY A 110 13.02 9.95 3.05
N GLU A 111 13.58 11.15 3.20
CA GLU A 111 15.03 11.35 3.39
C GLU A 111 15.49 11.02 4.82
N LEU A 112 14.55 10.92 5.78
CA LEU A 112 14.88 10.63 7.17
C LEU A 112 15.04 9.13 7.41
N THR A 113 16.05 8.78 8.22
CA THR A 113 16.08 7.48 8.90
C THR A 113 15.12 7.51 10.11
N GLU A 114 14.84 6.33 10.68
CA GLU A 114 14.01 6.23 11.89
C GLU A 114 14.64 6.99 13.06
N GLU A 115 15.96 6.88 13.25
CA GLU A 115 16.71 7.56 14.31
C GLU A 115 16.69 9.08 14.12
N GLU A 116 16.87 9.54 12.89
CA GLU A 116 16.80 10.96 12.57
C GLU A 116 15.41 11.54 12.80
N PHE A 117 14.36 10.79 12.45
CA PHE A 117 12.98 11.18 12.74
C PHE A 117 12.72 11.29 14.24
N GLU A 118 13.13 10.27 15.03
CA GLU A 118 12.97 10.29 16.48
C GLU A 118 13.67 11.51 17.14
N ALA A 119 14.80 11.95 16.57
CA ALA A 119 15.52 13.12 17.06
C ALA A 119 14.83 14.46 16.76
N VAL A 120 13.99 14.53 15.72
CA VAL A 120 13.35 15.79 15.27
C VAL A 120 11.83 15.82 15.40
N LYS A 121 11.18 14.71 15.76
CA LYS A 121 9.72 14.57 15.79
C LYS A 121 9.01 15.63 16.67
N ASP A 122 9.67 16.10 17.72
CA ASP A 122 9.12 17.10 18.65
C ASP A 122 8.98 18.50 18.01
N ALA A 123 9.54 18.72 16.83
CA ALA A 123 9.27 19.89 16.00
C ALA A 123 7.81 19.91 15.50
N ILE A 124 7.21 18.72 15.31
CA ILE A 124 5.80 18.57 14.96
C ILE A 124 4.97 18.71 16.23
N LYS A 125 4.15 19.76 16.30
CA LYS A 125 3.40 20.08 17.53
C LYS A 125 2.15 19.23 17.72
N ASP A 126 1.53 18.79 16.64
CA ASP A 126 0.31 17.99 16.67
C ASP A 126 0.67 16.49 16.73
N PRO A 127 0.22 15.75 17.76
CA PRO A 127 0.51 14.32 17.90
C PRO A 127 -0.09 13.46 16.77
N VAL A 128 -1.17 13.92 16.13
CA VAL A 128 -1.74 13.23 14.97
C VAL A 128 -0.77 13.34 13.79
N ARG A 129 -0.28 14.53 13.49
CA ARG A 129 0.71 14.75 12.44
C ARG A 129 2.03 14.05 12.71
N GLN A 130 2.45 13.93 14.00
CA GLN A 130 3.62 13.11 14.36
C GLN A 130 3.43 11.66 13.93
N LYS A 131 2.26 11.06 14.19
CA LYS A 131 1.94 9.70 13.75
C LYS A 131 1.98 9.56 12.21
N ARG A 132 1.39 10.52 11.48
CA ARG A 132 1.42 10.51 10.01
C ARG A 132 2.84 10.56 9.46
N ALA A 133 3.67 11.47 9.98
CA ALA A 133 5.07 11.58 9.59
C ALA A 133 5.88 10.32 9.96
N LYS A 134 5.66 9.78 11.16
CA LYS A 134 6.25 8.50 11.59
C LYS A 134 5.92 7.40 10.59
N HIS A 135 4.64 7.23 10.23
CA HIS A 135 4.25 6.24 9.22
C HIS A 135 5.05 6.42 7.93
N ALA A 136 5.11 7.63 7.38
CA ALA A 136 5.79 7.90 6.13
C ALA A 136 7.28 7.53 6.17
N VAL A 137 7.99 7.92 7.24
CA VAL A 137 9.43 7.61 7.41
C VAL A 137 9.65 6.10 7.58
N TYR A 138 8.93 5.47 8.49
CA TYR A 138 9.11 4.05 8.80
C TYR A 138 8.65 3.15 7.64
N GLU A 139 7.61 3.53 6.89
CA GLU A 139 7.16 2.77 5.72
C GLU A 139 8.18 2.84 4.58
N ASN A 140 8.84 3.99 4.40
CA ASN A 140 9.94 4.11 3.45
C ASN A 140 11.08 3.12 3.80
N GLN A 141 11.50 3.07 5.06
CA GLN A 141 12.53 2.13 5.52
C GLN A 141 12.08 0.66 5.39
N ARG A 142 10.81 0.35 5.70
CA ARG A 142 10.23 -0.99 5.48
C ARG A 142 10.27 -1.39 4.01
N THR A 143 10.00 -0.46 3.11
CA THR A 143 10.04 -0.72 1.67
C THR A 143 11.45 -1.10 1.21
N VAL A 144 12.48 -0.40 1.68
CA VAL A 144 13.89 -0.74 1.40
C VAL A 144 14.24 -2.13 1.93
N GLN A 145 13.82 -2.45 3.17
CA GLN A 145 14.02 -3.77 3.75
C GLN A 145 13.26 -4.86 2.98
N ALA A 146 12.05 -4.57 2.50
CA ALA A 146 11.25 -5.52 1.71
C ALA A 146 11.92 -5.87 0.38
N VAL A 147 12.54 -4.89 -0.29
CA VAL A 147 13.34 -5.13 -1.50
C VAL A 147 14.53 -6.03 -1.21
N ALA A 148 15.24 -5.78 -0.10
CA ALA A 148 16.36 -6.63 0.32
C ALA A 148 15.91 -8.06 0.61
N ALA A 149 14.77 -8.24 1.30
CA ALA A 149 14.19 -9.55 1.57
C ALA A 149 13.81 -10.29 0.27
N LEU A 150 13.17 -9.61 -0.69
CA LEU A 150 12.83 -10.20 -2.00
C LEU A 150 14.08 -10.61 -2.78
N LYS A 151 15.13 -9.78 -2.82
CA LYS A 151 16.40 -10.11 -3.47
C LYS A 151 17.10 -11.31 -2.82
N ALA A 152 16.98 -11.43 -1.49
CA ALA A 152 17.50 -12.58 -0.73
C ALA A 152 16.60 -13.83 -0.81
N ASN A 153 15.43 -13.74 -1.45
CA ASN A 153 14.38 -14.78 -1.43
C ASN A 153 13.91 -15.13 -0.02
N ASP A 154 13.96 -14.19 0.91
CA ASP A 154 13.47 -14.32 2.28
C ASP A 154 11.99 -13.92 2.36
N ILE A 155 11.14 -14.87 1.98
CA ILE A 155 9.68 -14.69 1.96
C ILE A 155 9.10 -14.52 3.37
N ALA A 156 9.73 -15.13 4.39
CA ALA A 156 9.29 -14.99 5.77
C ALA A 156 9.49 -13.54 6.24
N LYS A 157 10.69 -12.98 6.02
CA LYS A 157 10.98 -11.57 6.35
C LYS A 157 10.08 -10.62 5.59
N PHE A 158 9.82 -10.88 4.31
CA PHE A 158 8.89 -10.08 3.52
C PHE A 158 7.48 -10.09 4.12
N GLY A 159 6.99 -11.24 4.58
CA GLY A 159 5.69 -11.36 5.27
C GLY A 159 5.63 -10.60 6.59
N GLU A 160 6.70 -10.64 7.41
CA GLU A 160 6.80 -9.84 8.63
C GLU A 160 6.68 -8.34 8.33
N LEU A 161 7.37 -7.86 7.28
CA LEU A 161 7.33 -6.46 6.86
C LEU A 161 5.93 -6.07 6.34
N MET A 162 5.23 -6.96 5.64
CA MET A 162 3.83 -6.76 5.27
C MET A 162 2.95 -6.55 6.51
N ASN A 163 3.09 -7.40 7.53
CA ASN A 163 2.31 -7.29 8.76
C ASN A 163 2.61 -5.97 9.50
N ALA A 164 3.89 -5.62 9.65
CA ALA A 164 4.30 -4.36 10.26
C ALA A 164 3.78 -3.13 9.52
N SER A 165 3.73 -3.19 8.18
CA SER A 165 3.14 -2.15 7.34
C SER A 165 1.65 -1.98 7.63
N HIS A 166 0.88 -3.08 7.76
CA HIS A 166 -0.55 -2.98 8.06
C HIS A 166 -0.80 -2.36 9.44
N VAL A 167 -0.03 -2.75 10.45
CA VAL A 167 -0.13 -2.16 11.80
C VAL A 167 0.11 -0.65 11.75
N SER A 168 1.13 -0.19 11.05
CA SER A 168 1.41 1.24 10.90
C SER A 168 0.34 1.99 10.10
N LEU A 169 -0.22 1.37 9.05
CA LEU A 169 -1.36 1.91 8.30
C LEU A 169 -2.62 2.06 9.15
N ARG A 170 -2.83 1.14 10.12
CA ARG A 170 -3.96 1.16 11.05
C ARG A 170 -3.74 2.19 12.15
N ASP A 171 -2.60 2.13 12.85
CA ASP A 171 -2.40 2.82 14.13
C ASP A 171 -1.75 4.20 13.98
N ASP A 172 -0.87 4.37 12.98
CA ASP A 172 -0.15 5.61 12.73
C ASP A 172 -0.80 6.44 11.60
N TYR A 173 -1.24 5.78 10.51
CA TYR A 173 -1.80 6.49 9.35
C TYR A 173 -3.33 6.54 9.34
N GLU A 174 -3.99 5.60 10.01
CA GLU A 174 -5.45 5.50 10.18
C GLU A 174 -6.23 5.52 8.86
N VAL A 175 -5.82 4.65 7.93
CA VAL A 175 -6.44 4.52 6.60
C VAL A 175 -7.12 3.17 6.36
N THR A 176 -7.04 2.24 7.31
CA THR A 176 -7.55 0.87 7.11
C THR A 176 -9.06 0.77 7.30
N GLY A 177 -9.54 1.07 8.51
CA GLY A 177 -10.92 0.86 8.90
C GLY A 177 -11.27 -0.60 9.19
N ILE A 178 -12.38 -0.81 9.88
CA ILE A 178 -12.77 -2.11 10.43
C ILE A 178 -12.82 -3.23 9.39
N GLU A 179 -13.23 -2.92 8.16
CA GLU A 179 -13.37 -3.93 7.11
C GLU A 179 -12.02 -4.50 6.67
N LEU A 180 -11.01 -3.65 6.50
CA LEU A 180 -9.67 -4.09 6.12
C LEU A 180 -8.93 -4.72 7.30
N ASP A 181 -9.11 -4.18 8.50
CA ASP A 181 -8.54 -4.74 9.73
C ASP A 181 -9.07 -6.15 9.97
N THR A 182 -10.39 -6.36 9.88
CA THR A 182 -10.98 -7.69 10.01
C THR A 182 -10.42 -8.68 8.99
N LEU A 183 -10.30 -8.29 7.72
CA LEU A 183 -9.73 -9.18 6.69
C LEU A 183 -8.29 -9.58 7.00
N VAL A 184 -7.48 -8.64 7.49
CA VAL A 184 -6.07 -8.90 7.79
C VAL A 184 -5.92 -9.69 9.09
N GLU A 185 -6.67 -9.37 10.14
CA GLU A 185 -6.63 -10.10 11.41
C GLU A 185 -7.08 -11.55 11.24
N GLU A 186 -8.15 -11.79 10.46
CA GLU A 186 -8.57 -13.15 10.12
C GLU A 186 -7.54 -13.88 9.25
N ALA A 187 -6.83 -13.16 8.37
CA ALA A 187 -5.74 -13.74 7.62
C ALA A 187 -4.59 -14.16 8.54
N TRP A 188 -4.15 -13.32 9.48
CA TRP A 188 -3.08 -13.65 10.42
C TRP A 188 -3.41 -14.88 11.29
N ASN A 189 -4.68 -15.08 11.61
CA ASN A 189 -5.15 -16.25 12.36
C ASN A 189 -5.35 -17.51 11.50
N CYS A 190 -5.02 -17.45 10.20
CA CYS A 190 -5.18 -18.57 9.29
C CYS A 190 -3.86 -19.32 9.12
N PRO A 191 -3.84 -20.66 9.24
CA PRO A 191 -2.65 -21.45 8.96
C PRO A 191 -2.12 -21.18 7.54
N GLY A 192 -0.79 -21.22 7.39
CA GLY A 192 -0.13 -21.05 6.10
C GLY A 192 0.00 -19.60 5.64
N VAL A 193 -0.55 -18.62 6.35
CA VAL A 193 -0.35 -17.20 6.05
C VAL A 193 1.05 -16.77 6.50
N ILE A 194 1.80 -16.19 5.59
CA ILE A 194 3.17 -15.68 5.80
C ILE A 194 3.11 -14.19 6.16
N GLY A 195 2.20 -13.45 5.52
CA GLY A 195 1.98 -12.05 5.81
C GLY A 195 0.70 -11.55 5.15
N SER A 196 0.11 -10.49 5.70
CA SER A 196 -1.10 -9.86 5.16
C SER A 196 -1.14 -8.38 5.49
N ARG A 197 -1.61 -7.57 4.53
CA ARG A 197 -1.80 -6.12 4.69
C ARG A 197 -2.89 -5.59 3.75
N MET A 198 -3.41 -4.43 4.07
CA MET A 198 -4.19 -3.68 3.07
C MET A 198 -3.32 -3.23 1.89
N THR A 199 -3.94 -2.95 0.75
CA THR A 199 -3.29 -2.37 -0.42
C THR A 199 -4.11 -1.21 -0.99
N GLY A 200 -3.41 -0.26 -1.64
CA GLY A 200 -4.01 0.96 -2.20
C GLY A 200 -4.22 2.07 -1.15
N ALA A 201 -5.14 2.98 -1.44
CA ALA A 201 -5.37 4.19 -0.63
C ALA A 201 -6.04 3.94 0.73
N GLY A 202 -6.59 2.76 0.97
CA GLY A 202 -7.36 2.48 2.19
C GLY A 202 -8.82 2.93 2.11
N PHE A 203 -9.44 3.12 3.26
CA PHE A 203 -10.86 3.50 3.43
C PHE A 203 -11.86 2.53 2.78
N GLY A 204 -11.46 1.30 2.57
CA GLY A 204 -12.07 0.22 1.81
C GLY A 204 -11.10 -0.33 0.76
N GLY A 205 -11.60 -1.09 -0.21
CA GLY A 205 -10.77 -1.73 -1.24
C GLY A 205 -10.32 -3.13 -0.81
N CYS A 206 -9.04 -3.46 -1.00
CA CYS A 206 -8.56 -4.83 -0.88
C CYS A 206 -7.42 -4.98 0.14
N THR A 207 -7.25 -6.22 0.59
CA THR A 207 -6.04 -6.69 1.26
C THR A 207 -5.28 -7.64 0.36
N ILE A 208 -3.98 -7.76 0.56
CA ILE A 208 -3.12 -8.76 -0.04
C ILE A 208 -2.55 -9.65 1.05
N SER A 209 -2.62 -10.96 0.83
CA SER A 209 -2.08 -11.95 1.74
C SER A 209 -1.13 -12.87 1.01
N LEU A 210 0.01 -13.15 1.60
CA LEU A 210 0.97 -14.15 1.12
C LEU A 210 0.69 -15.46 1.87
N VAL A 211 0.24 -16.48 1.13
CA VAL A 211 -0.28 -17.74 1.69
C VAL A 211 0.46 -18.92 1.08
N ARG A 212 0.81 -19.93 1.89
CA ARG A 212 1.34 -21.19 1.38
C ARG A 212 0.37 -21.83 0.39
N THR A 213 0.90 -22.37 -0.70
CA THR A 213 0.06 -22.88 -1.80
C THR A 213 -0.97 -23.91 -1.33
N ASP A 214 -0.57 -24.82 -0.44
CA ASP A 214 -1.42 -25.88 0.07
C ASP A 214 -2.55 -25.38 1.00
N ASP A 215 -2.40 -24.18 1.54
CA ASP A 215 -3.36 -23.58 2.47
C ASP A 215 -4.33 -22.58 1.81
N VAL A 216 -4.16 -22.26 0.52
CA VAL A 216 -4.94 -21.23 -0.18
C VAL A 216 -6.45 -21.51 -0.12
N ASP A 217 -6.89 -22.72 -0.39
CA ASP A 217 -8.32 -23.07 -0.38
C ASP A 217 -8.92 -22.97 1.02
N ASN A 218 -8.15 -23.36 2.05
CA ASN A 218 -8.56 -23.21 3.44
C ASN A 218 -8.61 -21.74 3.85
N PHE A 219 -7.62 -20.96 3.45
CA PHE A 219 -7.60 -19.51 3.65
C PHE A 219 -8.84 -18.83 3.08
N ILE A 220 -9.17 -19.07 1.80
CA ILE A 220 -10.33 -18.47 1.13
C ILE A 220 -11.63 -18.82 1.88
N LYS A 221 -11.79 -20.08 2.27
CA LYS A 221 -12.99 -20.55 3.00
C LYS A 221 -13.09 -19.93 4.39
N LYS A 222 -11.98 -19.90 5.14
CA LYS A 222 -11.96 -19.44 6.53
C LYS A 222 -12.15 -17.92 6.60
N VAL A 223 -11.27 -17.15 5.94
CA VAL A 223 -11.33 -15.68 5.95
C VAL A 223 -12.64 -15.18 5.36
N GLY A 224 -13.10 -15.75 4.24
CA GLY A 224 -14.35 -15.35 3.63
C GLY A 224 -15.60 -15.70 4.47
N ARG A 225 -15.54 -16.73 5.33
CA ARG A 225 -16.61 -17.07 6.26
C ARG A 225 -16.62 -16.13 7.47
N SER A 226 -15.45 -15.90 8.08
CA SER A 226 -15.30 -15.00 9.22
C SER A 226 -15.66 -13.57 8.84
N TYR A 227 -15.16 -13.06 7.74
CA TYR A 227 -15.48 -11.72 7.26
C TYR A 227 -16.98 -11.50 7.05
N ARG A 228 -17.68 -12.45 6.43
CA ARG A 228 -19.15 -12.37 6.27
C ARG A 228 -19.92 -12.40 7.59
N SER A 229 -19.41 -13.08 8.61
CA SER A 229 -20.03 -13.07 9.94
C SER A 229 -19.87 -11.73 10.63
N GLU A 230 -18.72 -11.07 10.50
CA GLU A 230 -18.51 -9.73 11.03
C GLU A 230 -19.31 -8.66 10.29
N GLU A 231 -19.41 -8.72 8.95
CA GLU A 231 -20.30 -7.82 8.18
C GLU A 231 -21.77 -7.90 8.67
N ARG A 232 -22.25 -9.09 9.02
CA ARG A 232 -23.61 -9.26 9.59
C ARG A 232 -23.73 -8.65 10.98
N ARG A 233 -22.70 -8.77 11.83
CA ARG A 233 -22.69 -8.15 13.18
C ARG A 233 -22.74 -6.62 13.10
N VAL A 234 -22.15 -6.03 12.11
CA VAL A 234 -22.14 -4.57 11.90
C VAL A 234 -23.37 -4.08 11.14
N GLY A 235 -24.32 -4.98 10.77
CA GLY A 235 -25.58 -4.62 10.12
C GLY A 235 -25.46 -4.31 8.63
N LYS A 236 -24.39 -4.77 7.97
CA LYS A 236 -24.19 -4.61 6.54
C LYS A 236 -24.66 -5.86 5.79
N GLU A 237 -25.69 -5.75 4.96
CA GLU A 237 -26.04 -6.79 4.01
C GLU A 237 -24.96 -6.95 2.94
N CYS A 238 -24.25 -8.07 2.98
CA CYS A 238 -23.23 -8.39 1.98
C CYS A 238 -23.85 -9.13 0.79
N ARG A 239 -23.93 -8.48 -0.35
CA ARG A 239 -24.09 -9.14 -1.65
C ARG A 239 -22.72 -9.35 -2.26
N SER A 240 -21.90 -10.24 -1.69
CA SER A 240 -20.62 -10.60 -2.27
C SER A 240 -20.76 -11.74 -3.27
N ARG A 241 -20.51 -11.47 -4.54
CA ARG A 241 -20.08 -12.51 -5.48
C ARG A 241 -18.57 -12.63 -5.36
N TRP A 242 -18.11 -13.67 -4.75
CA TRP A 242 -16.73 -14.13 -4.89
C TRP A 242 -16.56 -14.62 -6.32
N SER A 243 -15.79 -13.91 -7.11
CA SER A 243 -15.38 -14.38 -8.43
C SER A 243 -13.98 -14.95 -8.32
N PRO A 244 -13.80 -16.25 -8.60
CA PRO A 244 -12.47 -16.80 -8.78
C PRO A 244 -12.02 -16.41 -10.20
N TYR A 245 -11.16 -15.40 -10.34
CA TYR A 245 -10.50 -15.12 -11.61
C TYR A 245 -9.00 -15.21 -11.46
N HIS A 246 -8.52 -16.04 -12.20
CA HIS A 246 -7.49 -16.58 -13.08
C HIS A 246 -6.09 -16.09 -12.80
#